data_3d74c40bb625998a5d278512fe6a3fdf
#
_entry.id   3d74c40bb625998a5d278512fe6a3fdf
#
_cell.length_a   1.000
_cell.length_b   1.000
_cell.length_c   1.000
_cell.angle_alpha   90.00
_cell.angle_beta   90.00
_cell.angle_gamma   90.00
#
_symmetry.space_group_name_H-M   'P 1'
#
loop_
_entity.id
_entity.type
_entity.pdbx_description
1 polymer ?
#
loop_
_entity_poly.entity_id
_entity_poly.type
_entity_poly.pdbx_seq_one_letter_code
_entity_poly.pdbx_strand_id
1 'polypeptide(L)'
;TADVVDDFEGFRVKIQTHLYRLNWQPSDNDFFYENYYLDENYYDEAKFHAWDTANYTLTYVGTQEAICGETVLKGRYDLSQLIKIVVYRTLDESVVKLQKNYEEFRIKEPIYKIEDGVVIAKIGLKEGITPDSKYEVLERIESADGTSKYKRVGTLKPMADKIWDNRYMALEDGAVNSDLDGTYFKVTGGSDLYPGLLIREIKF
;
A
#
# COMPACT_ATOMS: atom_id res chain seq x y z
N THR A 1 16.52 -37.99 -12.06
CA THR A 1 15.42 -36.98 -11.98
C THR A 1 14.75 -36.97 -10.61
N ALA A 2 14.79 -38.02 -9.81
CA ALA A 2 14.26 -38.04 -8.44
C ALA A 2 15.17 -37.24 -7.47
N ASP A 3 16.47 -37.31 -7.64
CA ASP A 3 17.45 -36.66 -6.74
C ASP A 3 17.37 -35.12 -6.76
N VAL A 4 16.95 -34.52 -7.88
CA VAL A 4 16.84 -33.06 -8.00
C VAL A 4 15.66 -32.48 -7.18
N VAL A 5 14.61 -33.26 -6.94
CA VAL A 5 13.43 -32.81 -6.17
C VAL A 5 13.75 -32.72 -4.68
N ASP A 6 14.66 -33.57 -4.20
CA ASP A 6 15.08 -33.59 -2.79
C ASP A 6 15.98 -32.42 -2.38
N ASP A 7 16.52 -31.65 -3.36
CA ASP A 7 17.35 -30.47 -3.12
C ASP A 7 16.58 -29.20 -2.88
N PHE A 8 15.25 -29.21 -3.00
CA PHE A 8 14.39 -28.04 -2.86
C PHE A 8 13.49 -28.14 -1.63
N GLU A 9 13.18 -26.99 -1.08
CA GLU A 9 12.17 -26.80 -0.04
C GLU A 9 11.30 -25.61 -0.37
N GLY A 10 10.05 -25.62 0.08
CA GLY A 10 9.12 -24.54 -0.25
C GLY A 10 7.89 -24.53 0.62
N PHE A 11 7.23 -23.36 0.63
CA PHE A 11 5.95 -23.15 1.28
C PHE A 11 4.97 -22.48 0.33
N ARG A 12 3.70 -22.75 0.56
CA ARG A 12 2.59 -22.07 -0.09
C ARG A 12 1.63 -21.59 0.98
N VAL A 13 1.32 -20.28 0.93
CA VAL A 13 0.41 -19.61 1.88
C VAL A 13 -0.79 -19.09 1.12
N LYS A 14 -1.97 -19.27 1.71
CA LYS A 14 -3.24 -18.70 1.27
C LYS A 14 -3.74 -17.76 2.36
N ILE A 15 -4.04 -16.52 1.98
CA ILE A 15 -4.59 -15.50 2.90
C ILE A 15 -5.91 -15.02 2.34
N GLN A 16 -6.91 -14.89 3.21
CA GLN A 16 -8.18 -14.24 2.93
C GLN A 16 -8.28 -12.97 3.77
N THR A 17 -8.47 -11.84 3.12
CA THR A 17 -8.51 -10.52 3.76
C THR A 17 -9.88 -9.88 3.55
N HIS A 18 -10.47 -9.38 4.63
CA HIS A 18 -11.76 -8.70 4.64
C HIS A 18 -11.57 -7.21 4.84
N LEU A 19 -12.19 -6.41 3.98
CA LEU A 19 -12.20 -4.96 4.08
C LEU A 19 -13.50 -4.49 4.72
N TYR A 20 -13.37 -3.67 5.75
CA TYR A 20 -14.49 -3.00 6.42
C TYR A 20 -14.25 -1.50 6.41
N ARG A 21 -15.32 -0.73 6.27
CA ARG A 21 -15.33 0.72 6.40
C ARG A 21 -15.92 1.09 7.75
N LEU A 22 -15.21 1.89 8.54
CA LEU A 22 -15.76 2.49 9.73
C LEU A 22 -16.87 3.48 9.33
N ASN A 23 -18.04 3.35 9.90
CA ASN A 23 -19.15 4.30 9.73
C ASN A 23 -18.86 5.52 10.60
N TRP A 24 -18.22 6.51 10.00
CA TRP A 24 -17.77 7.73 10.66
C TRP A 24 -18.31 8.94 9.94
N GLN A 25 -18.95 9.86 10.69
CA GLN A 25 -19.45 11.12 10.20
C GLN A 25 -18.57 12.28 10.71
N PRO A 26 -18.52 13.44 10.04
CA PRO A 26 -17.77 14.59 10.55
C PRO A 26 -18.14 14.99 11.99
N SER A 27 -19.40 14.86 12.38
CA SER A 27 -19.87 15.10 13.76
C SER A 27 -19.28 14.14 14.80
N ASP A 28 -18.81 12.95 14.36
CA ASP A 28 -18.23 11.98 15.28
C ASP A 28 -16.84 12.38 15.76
N ASN A 29 -16.15 13.28 15.02
CA ASN A 29 -14.84 13.78 15.42
C ASN A 29 -14.90 14.49 16.78
N ASP A 30 -15.76 15.53 16.88
CA ASP A 30 -15.86 16.34 18.10
C ASP A 30 -16.29 15.45 19.27
N PHE A 31 -17.31 14.62 19.04
CA PHE A 31 -17.80 13.69 20.05
C PHE A 31 -16.73 12.69 20.50
N PHE A 32 -15.90 12.16 19.58
CA PHE A 32 -14.80 11.26 19.90
C PHE A 32 -13.74 11.94 20.77
N TYR A 33 -13.29 13.13 20.39
CA TYR A 33 -12.27 13.85 21.15
C TYR A 33 -12.78 14.30 22.52
N GLU A 34 -14.03 14.68 22.65
CA GLU A 34 -14.62 15.07 23.92
C GLU A 34 -14.81 13.88 24.87
N ASN A 35 -15.26 12.73 24.37
CA ASN A 35 -15.73 11.65 25.22
C ASN A 35 -14.83 10.42 25.29
N TYR A 36 -13.98 10.18 24.27
CA TYR A 36 -13.21 8.93 24.20
C TYR A 36 -11.70 9.14 24.05
N TYR A 37 -11.27 10.25 23.47
CA TYR A 37 -9.82 10.47 23.24
C TYR A 37 -9.07 10.58 24.55
N LEU A 38 -8.00 9.77 24.67
CA LEU A 38 -7.03 9.80 25.75
C LEU A 38 -5.69 10.29 25.20
N ASP A 39 -5.13 11.33 25.80
CA ASP A 39 -3.77 11.77 25.52
C ASP A 39 -2.78 10.85 26.27
N GLU A 40 -1.63 10.56 25.67
CA GLU A 40 -0.59 9.72 26.26
C GLU A 40 -0.06 10.26 27.62
N ASN A 41 -0.21 11.56 27.87
CA ASN A 41 0.21 12.25 29.09
C ASN A 41 -0.93 12.47 30.09
N TYR A 42 -2.15 12.13 29.73
CA TYR A 42 -3.33 12.36 30.57
C TYR A 42 -4.30 11.19 30.49
N TYR A 43 -4.37 10.43 31.58
CA TYR A 43 -5.35 9.35 31.74
C TYR A 43 -6.62 9.86 32.39
N ASP A 44 -7.75 9.60 31.75
CA ASP A 44 -9.09 9.88 32.26
C ASP A 44 -9.86 8.56 32.36
N GLU A 45 -10.13 8.12 33.59
CA GLU A 45 -10.81 6.85 33.85
C GLU A 45 -12.25 6.83 33.31
N ALA A 46 -12.94 7.96 33.35
CA ALA A 46 -14.30 8.07 32.82
C ALA A 46 -14.34 7.90 31.29
N LYS A 47 -13.41 8.52 30.57
CA LYS A 47 -13.24 8.35 29.12
C LYS A 47 -12.83 6.92 28.77
N PHE A 48 -11.95 6.31 29.54
CA PHE A 48 -11.54 4.92 29.32
C PHE A 48 -12.74 3.96 29.43
N HIS A 49 -13.56 4.09 30.47
CA HIS A 49 -14.76 3.25 30.61
C HIS A 49 -15.87 3.61 29.62
N ALA A 50 -15.98 4.87 29.23
CA ALA A 50 -16.94 5.27 28.18
C ALA A 50 -16.67 4.57 26.85
N TRP A 51 -15.41 4.28 26.53
CA TRP A 51 -15.02 3.54 25.34
C TRP A 51 -15.64 2.14 25.26
N ASP A 52 -15.78 1.44 26.37
CA ASP A 52 -16.39 0.10 26.41
C ASP A 52 -17.85 0.09 25.98
N THR A 53 -18.52 1.23 26.04
CA THR A 53 -19.93 1.42 25.63
C THR A 53 -20.06 2.14 24.29
N ALA A 54 -18.95 2.49 23.65
CA ALA A 54 -18.94 3.16 22.35
C ALA A 54 -19.58 2.26 21.27
N ASN A 55 -20.53 2.80 20.54
CA ASN A 55 -21.27 2.05 19.52
C ASN A 55 -20.85 2.45 18.10
N TYR A 56 -19.59 2.25 17.77
CA TYR A 56 -19.10 2.41 16.41
C TYR A 56 -19.38 1.17 15.58
N THR A 57 -19.88 1.36 14.38
CA THR A 57 -20.24 0.27 13.48
C THR A 57 -19.34 0.21 12.26
N LEU A 58 -19.16 -1.00 11.72
CA LEU A 58 -18.39 -1.26 10.52
C LEU A 58 -19.32 -1.75 9.41
N THR A 59 -19.12 -1.21 8.20
CA THR A 59 -19.77 -1.74 7.00
C THR A 59 -18.79 -2.63 6.25
N TYR A 60 -19.19 -3.88 6.00
CA TYR A 60 -18.42 -4.79 5.17
C TYR A 60 -18.37 -4.27 3.72
N VAL A 61 -17.18 -4.14 3.17
CA VAL A 61 -16.92 -3.65 1.79
C VAL A 61 -16.66 -4.82 0.86
N GLY A 62 -15.82 -5.77 1.29
CA GLY A 62 -15.53 -6.92 0.46
C GLY A 62 -14.37 -7.78 0.96
N THR A 63 -14.07 -8.83 0.20
CA THR A 63 -13.03 -9.81 0.51
C THR A 63 -12.14 -10.06 -0.69
N GLN A 64 -10.84 -10.24 -0.45
CA GLN A 64 -9.87 -10.68 -1.42
C GLN A 64 -9.08 -11.88 -0.90
N GLU A 65 -8.67 -12.72 -1.83
CA GLU A 65 -7.82 -13.88 -1.57
C GLU A 65 -6.49 -13.74 -2.30
N ALA A 66 -5.41 -14.04 -1.60
CA ALA A 66 -4.07 -14.12 -2.18
C ALA A 66 -3.44 -15.49 -1.87
N ILE A 67 -2.68 -15.99 -2.83
CA ILE A 67 -1.95 -17.26 -2.70
C ILE A 67 -0.57 -17.04 -3.29
N CYS A 68 0.45 -17.07 -2.45
CA CYS A 68 1.84 -17.07 -2.89
C CYS A 68 2.57 -18.34 -2.44
N GLY A 69 3.60 -18.68 -3.17
CA GLY A 69 4.53 -19.76 -2.81
C GLY A 69 5.95 -19.39 -3.19
N GLU A 70 6.89 -19.93 -2.46
CA GLU A 70 8.31 -19.80 -2.75
C GLU A 70 8.95 -21.19 -2.66
N THR A 71 9.83 -21.50 -3.60
CA THR A 71 10.62 -22.73 -3.62
C THR A 71 12.08 -22.37 -3.78
N VAL A 72 12.92 -22.83 -2.90
CA VAL A 72 14.35 -22.48 -2.84
C VAL A 72 15.19 -23.74 -2.69
N LEU A 73 16.48 -23.63 -2.98
CA LEU A 73 17.44 -24.69 -2.63
C LEU A 73 17.50 -24.81 -1.11
N LYS A 74 17.54 -26.06 -0.61
CA LYS A 74 17.68 -26.34 0.83
C LYS A 74 18.90 -25.65 1.41
N GLY A 75 18.71 -25.00 2.56
CA GLY A 75 19.76 -24.29 3.27
C GLY A 75 20.03 -22.87 2.78
N ARG A 76 19.28 -22.37 1.79
CA ARG A 76 19.34 -20.93 1.41
C ARG A 76 18.78 -20.03 2.51
N TYR A 77 17.69 -20.43 3.12
CA TYR A 77 17.07 -19.78 4.28
C TYR A 77 16.85 -20.82 5.38
N ASP A 78 16.77 -20.38 6.63
CA ASP A 78 16.16 -21.23 7.63
C ASP A 78 14.63 -21.29 7.43
N LEU A 79 13.99 -22.31 8.01
CA LEU A 79 12.57 -22.56 7.86
C LEU A 79 11.72 -21.35 8.28
N SER A 80 12.10 -20.66 9.35
CA SER A 80 11.40 -19.50 9.88
C SER A 80 11.52 -18.30 8.93
N GLN A 81 12.69 -18.09 8.35
CA GLN A 81 12.91 -17.04 7.35
C GLN A 81 12.06 -17.30 6.09
N LEU A 82 12.07 -18.53 5.57
CA LEU A 82 11.30 -18.89 4.39
C LEU A 82 9.78 -18.68 4.61
N ILE A 83 9.27 -19.11 5.76
CA ILE A 83 7.86 -18.87 6.13
C ILE A 83 7.56 -17.38 6.18
N LYS A 84 8.40 -16.57 6.81
CA LYS A 84 8.21 -15.11 6.87
C LYS A 84 8.16 -14.49 5.48
N ILE A 85 9.10 -14.85 4.59
CA ILE A 85 9.12 -14.34 3.20
C ILE A 85 7.79 -14.62 2.52
N VAL A 86 7.31 -15.87 2.56
CA VAL A 86 6.06 -16.25 1.88
C VAL A 86 4.85 -15.57 2.49
N VAL A 87 4.78 -15.48 3.82
CA VAL A 87 3.67 -14.81 4.53
C VAL A 87 3.63 -13.33 4.19
N TYR A 88 4.74 -12.60 4.27
CA TYR A 88 4.77 -11.18 3.96
C TYR A 88 4.42 -10.89 2.50
N ARG A 89 4.97 -11.67 1.56
CA ARG A 89 4.62 -11.52 0.13
C ARG A 89 3.14 -11.83 -0.15
N THR A 90 2.56 -12.79 0.56
CA THR A 90 1.13 -13.11 0.42
C THR A 90 0.25 -12.00 1.01
N LEU A 91 0.67 -11.40 2.14
CA LEU A 91 -0.01 -10.25 2.73
C LEU A 91 0.03 -9.04 1.78
N ASP A 92 1.20 -8.73 1.24
CA ASP A 92 1.37 -7.62 0.28
C ASP A 92 0.47 -7.83 -0.96
N GLU A 93 0.46 -9.03 -1.53
CA GLU A 93 -0.41 -9.40 -2.67
C GLU A 93 -1.90 -9.22 -2.32
N SER A 94 -2.31 -9.60 -1.11
CA SER A 94 -3.69 -9.46 -0.64
C SER A 94 -4.09 -7.98 -0.50
N VAL A 95 -3.21 -7.14 0.05
CA VAL A 95 -3.42 -5.70 0.18
C VAL A 95 -3.50 -5.04 -1.20
N VAL A 96 -2.60 -5.41 -2.13
CA VAL A 96 -2.64 -4.92 -3.51
C VAL A 96 -3.98 -5.23 -4.18
N LYS A 97 -4.50 -6.44 -4.00
CA LYS A 97 -5.82 -6.81 -4.54
C LYS A 97 -6.95 -5.97 -3.96
N LEU A 98 -6.92 -5.70 -2.65
CA LEU A 98 -7.89 -4.79 -2.02
C LEU A 98 -7.79 -3.39 -2.62
N GLN A 99 -6.59 -2.84 -2.74
CA GLN A 99 -6.35 -1.51 -3.29
C GLN A 99 -6.76 -1.38 -4.77
N LYS A 100 -6.57 -2.45 -5.54
CA LYS A 100 -6.97 -2.47 -6.96
C LYS A 100 -8.46 -2.67 -7.16
N ASN A 101 -9.15 -3.37 -6.28
CA ASN A 101 -10.55 -3.76 -6.48
C ASN A 101 -11.56 -2.83 -5.78
N TYR A 102 -11.17 -2.17 -4.70
CA TYR A 102 -12.07 -1.31 -3.91
C TYR A 102 -11.64 0.15 -3.96
N GLU A 103 -12.53 1.04 -4.44
CA GLU A 103 -12.24 2.48 -4.58
C GLU A 103 -11.92 3.14 -3.24
N GLU A 104 -12.56 2.69 -2.16
CA GLU A 104 -12.35 3.17 -0.80
C GLU A 104 -10.91 2.97 -0.31
N PHE A 105 -10.22 1.97 -0.87
CA PHE A 105 -8.89 1.57 -0.41
C PHE A 105 -7.78 1.85 -1.44
N ARG A 106 -8.08 2.59 -2.51
CA ARG A 106 -7.08 2.92 -3.54
C ARG A 106 -5.98 3.83 -3.01
N ILE A 107 -4.74 3.44 -3.28
CA ILE A 107 -3.56 4.23 -2.94
C ILE A 107 -3.55 5.57 -3.70
N LYS A 108 -3.22 6.62 -2.97
CA LYS A 108 -2.78 7.92 -3.48
C LYS A 108 -1.45 8.24 -2.82
N GLU A 109 -0.36 8.11 -3.56
CA GLU A 109 0.99 8.32 -3.05
C GLU A 109 1.51 9.69 -3.46
N PRO A 110 2.12 10.48 -2.56
CA PRO A 110 2.69 11.75 -2.93
C PRO A 110 3.91 11.58 -3.84
N ILE A 111 4.07 12.49 -4.80
CA ILE A 111 5.32 12.66 -5.53
C ILE A 111 6.40 13.01 -4.51
N TYR A 112 7.42 12.17 -4.41
CA TYR A 112 8.52 12.36 -3.47
C TYR A 112 9.47 13.45 -3.95
N LYS A 113 9.93 13.37 -5.21
CA LYS A 113 10.79 14.37 -5.85
C LYS A 113 10.65 14.35 -7.37
N ILE A 114 11.14 15.41 -8.01
CA ILE A 114 11.22 15.50 -9.47
C ILE A 114 12.64 15.90 -9.81
N GLU A 115 13.33 15.11 -10.66
CA GLU A 115 14.69 15.31 -11.09
C GLU A 115 14.74 15.20 -12.61
N ASP A 116 15.27 16.22 -13.30
CA ASP A 116 15.40 16.26 -14.77
C ASP A 116 14.11 15.90 -15.53
N GLY A 117 12.95 16.30 -15.00
CA GLY A 117 11.64 15.98 -15.57
C GLY A 117 11.14 14.57 -15.32
N VAL A 118 11.87 13.79 -14.52
CA VAL A 118 11.46 12.44 -14.06
C VAL A 118 10.82 12.57 -12.68
N VAL A 119 9.65 12.00 -12.53
CA VAL A 119 8.93 11.94 -11.25
C VAL A 119 9.35 10.69 -10.48
N ILE A 120 9.61 10.83 -9.18
CA ILE A 120 9.94 9.72 -8.29
C ILE A 120 8.91 9.67 -7.16
N ALA A 121 8.38 8.47 -6.89
CA ALA A 121 7.43 8.23 -5.81
C ALA A 121 7.80 6.94 -5.04
N LYS A 122 7.51 6.94 -3.74
CA LYS A 122 7.89 5.84 -2.82
C LYS A 122 6.91 4.66 -2.87
N ILE A 123 6.65 4.19 -4.08
CA ILE A 123 5.88 2.98 -4.36
C ILE A 123 6.69 2.05 -5.26
N GLY A 124 6.47 0.74 -5.18
CA GLY A 124 7.26 -0.23 -5.91
C GLY A 124 6.50 -1.53 -6.21
N LEU A 125 7.26 -2.60 -6.35
CA LEU A 125 6.70 -3.93 -6.63
C LEU A 125 5.76 -4.41 -5.52
N LYS A 126 6.00 -3.98 -4.27
CA LYS A 126 5.12 -4.28 -3.14
C LYS A 126 3.69 -3.76 -3.34
N GLU A 127 3.53 -2.59 -3.95
CA GLU A 127 2.24 -2.00 -4.30
C GLU A 127 1.70 -2.50 -5.65
N GLY A 128 2.36 -3.50 -6.25
CA GLY A 128 1.92 -4.14 -7.47
C GLY A 128 2.12 -3.31 -8.74
N ILE A 129 3.13 -2.44 -8.77
CA ILE A 129 3.53 -1.71 -9.98
C ILE A 129 4.05 -2.69 -11.03
N THR A 130 3.66 -2.47 -12.26
CA THR A 130 4.17 -3.18 -13.43
C THR A 130 4.65 -2.18 -14.49
N PRO A 131 5.49 -2.58 -15.45
CA PRO A 131 5.87 -1.71 -16.57
C PRO A 131 4.69 -1.17 -17.39
N ASP A 132 3.53 -1.86 -17.35
CA ASP A 132 2.33 -1.48 -18.08
C ASP A 132 1.38 -0.60 -17.26
N SER A 133 1.62 -0.44 -15.96
CA SER A 133 0.85 0.44 -15.09
C SER A 133 0.83 1.87 -15.63
N LYS A 134 -0.28 2.57 -15.45
CA LYS A 134 -0.43 4.00 -15.77
C LYS A 134 -0.97 4.74 -14.56
N TYR A 135 -0.48 5.94 -14.37
CA TYR A 135 -0.84 6.77 -13.22
C TYR A 135 -1.40 8.11 -13.67
N GLU A 136 -2.40 8.60 -12.96
CA GLU A 136 -2.82 9.99 -12.99
C GLU A 136 -2.14 10.76 -11.86
N VAL A 137 -1.85 12.03 -12.12
CA VAL A 137 -1.39 12.97 -11.10
C VAL A 137 -2.58 13.81 -10.65
N LEU A 138 -2.78 13.89 -9.36
CA LEU A 138 -3.92 14.51 -8.73
C LEU A 138 -3.48 15.69 -7.85
N GLU A 139 -4.11 16.81 -8.06
CA GLU A 139 -4.06 17.97 -7.16
C GLU A 139 -5.25 17.91 -6.19
N ARG A 140 -4.96 18.01 -4.89
CA ARG A 140 -6.00 18.12 -3.87
C ARG A 140 -6.54 19.53 -3.83
N ILE A 141 -7.82 19.70 -4.06
CA ILE A 141 -8.53 20.97 -3.95
C ILE A 141 -9.47 20.87 -2.75
N GLU A 142 -9.36 21.82 -1.84
CA GLU A 142 -10.27 21.93 -0.72
C GLU A 142 -11.51 22.74 -1.13
N SER A 143 -12.68 22.15 -0.95
CA SER A 143 -13.96 22.81 -1.22
C SER A 143 -14.37 23.67 -0.02
N ALA A 144 -15.21 24.68 -0.24
CA ALA A 144 -15.66 25.60 0.81
C ALA A 144 -16.44 24.93 1.97
N ASP A 145 -16.91 23.70 1.76
CA ASP A 145 -17.58 22.85 2.74
C ASP A 145 -16.61 21.95 3.54
N GLY A 146 -15.28 22.14 3.39
CA GLY A 146 -14.25 21.34 4.04
C GLY A 146 -14.01 19.96 3.37
N THR A 147 -14.73 19.63 2.30
CA THR A 147 -14.50 18.38 1.57
C THR A 147 -13.33 18.52 0.60
N SER A 148 -12.51 17.46 0.51
CA SER A 148 -11.40 17.41 -0.45
C SER A 148 -11.85 16.80 -1.77
N LYS A 149 -11.56 17.49 -2.86
CA LYS A 149 -11.72 17.00 -4.23
C LYS A 149 -10.36 16.81 -4.88
N TYR A 150 -10.30 15.92 -5.84
CA TYR A 150 -9.08 15.63 -6.57
C TYR A 150 -9.25 15.98 -8.05
N LYS A 151 -8.39 16.87 -8.55
CA LYS A 151 -8.34 17.26 -9.95
C LYS A 151 -7.14 16.60 -10.62
N ARG A 152 -7.37 15.93 -11.74
CA ARG A 152 -6.29 15.37 -12.54
C ARG A 152 -5.53 16.47 -13.25
N VAL A 153 -4.22 16.52 -13.03
CA VAL A 153 -3.30 17.53 -13.60
C VAL A 153 -2.23 16.92 -14.50
N GLY A 154 -2.06 15.59 -14.48
CA GLY A 154 -1.07 14.95 -15.30
C GLY A 154 -1.25 13.44 -15.39
N THR A 155 -0.35 12.80 -16.16
CA THR A 155 -0.25 11.35 -16.31
C THR A 155 1.20 10.91 -16.34
N LEU A 156 1.45 9.74 -15.75
CA LEU A 156 2.76 9.14 -15.61
C LEU A 156 2.75 7.68 -16.07
N LYS A 157 3.90 7.20 -16.51
CA LYS A 157 4.16 5.79 -16.76
C LYS A 157 5.46 5.37 -16.05
N PRO A 158 5.51 4.22 -15.35
CA PRO A 158 6.73 3.71 -14.77
C PRO A 158 7.80 3.47 -15.84
N MET A 159 9.05 3.74 -15.50
CA MET A 159 10.19 3.34 -16.31
C MET A 159 10.52 1.89 -15.97
N ALA A 160 10.41 0.99 -16.95
CA ALA A 160 10.47 -0.46 -16.72
C ALA A 160 11.77 -0.94 -16.05
N ASP A 161 12.87 -0.26 -16.31
CA ASP A 161 14.20 -0.51 -15.76
C ASP A 161 14.44 0.15 -14.39
N LYS A 162 13.50 0.97 -13.90
CA LYS A 162 13.60 1.74 -12.66
C LYS A 162 12.36 1.62 -11.76
N ILE A 163 11.76 0.44 -11.71
CA ILE A 163 10.73 0.09 -10.74
C ILE A 163 11.42 -0.41 -9.48
N TRP A 164 11.16 0.26 -8.35
CA TRP A 164 11.74 -0.09 -7.06
C TRP A 164 11.25 -1.45 -6.56
N ASP A 165 12.19 -2.34 -6.21
CA ASP A 165 11.85 -3.57 -5.50
C ASP A 165 11.90 -3.34 -3.99
N ASN A 166 10.78 -2.93 -3.43
CA ASN A 166 10.57 -2.67 -2.00
C ASN A 166 9.92 -3.85 -1.26
N ARG A 167 9.93 -5.04 -1.85
CA ARG A 167 9.39 -6.24 -1.20
C ARG A 167 10.28 -6.68 -0.03
N TYR A 168 9.69 -7.40 0.90
CA TYR A 168 10.41 -7.92 2.06
C TYR A 168 11.67 -8.71 1.66
N MET A 169 12.81 -8.36 2.25
CA MET A 169 14.16 -8.92 1.99
C MET A 169 14.70 -8.70 0.57
N ALA A 170 14.11 -7.86 -0.25
CA ALA A 170 14.61 -7.64 -1.61
C ALA A 170 16.04 -7.06 -1.62
N LEU A 171 16.37 -6.17 -0.70
CA LEU A 171 17.70 -5.55 -0.59
C LEU A 171 18.74 -6.58 -0.14
N GLU A 172 18.43 -7.37 0.88
CA GLU A 172 19.30 -8.42 1.43
C GLU A 172 19.54 -9.54 0.43
N ASP A 173 18.54 -9.86 -0.38
CA ASP A 173 18.63 -10.84 -1.46
C ASP A 173 19.35 -10.30 -2.71
N GLY A 174 19.70 -9.02 -2.74
CA GLY A 174 20.34 -8.37 -3.88
C GLY A 174 19.45 -8.32 -5.13
N ALA A 175 18.13 -8.16 -4.93
CA ALA A 175 17.19 -8.04 -6.02
C ALA A 175 17.46 -6.78 -6.87
N VAL A 176 17.20 -6.86 -8.17
CA VAL A 176 17.40 -5.74 -9.09
C VAL A 176 16.53 -4.55 -8.65
N ASN A 177 17.14 -3.35 -8.63
CA ASN A 177 16.48 -2.10 -8.21
C ASN A 177 16.02 -2.05 -6.74
N SER A 178 16.51 -2.93 -5.86
CA SER A 178 16.18 -2.91 -4.43
C SER A 178 16.84 -1.74 -3.69
N ASP A 179 17.90 -1.18 -4.24
CA ASP A 179 18.67 -0.03 -3.73
C ASP A 179 18.10 1.34 -4.15
N LEU A 180 17.08 1.36 -5.02
CA LEU A 180 16.40 2.59 -5.39
C LEU A 180 15.62 3.17 -4.20
N ASP A 181 15.45 4.49 -4.17
CA ASP A 181 14.67 5.20 -3.15
C ASP A 181 13.19 5.43 -3.53
N GLY A 182 12.76 4.84 -4.65
CA GLY A 182 11.41 4.89 -5.20
C GLY A 182 11.37 4.44 -6.65
N THR A 183 10.18 4.35 -7.20
CA THR A 183 9.98 4.09 -8.64
C THR A 183 10.05 5.39 -9.42
N TYR A 184 10.73 5.33 -10.55
CA TYR A 184 10.90 6.44 -11.49
C TYR A 184 9.81 6.41 -12.56
N PHE A 185 9.22 7.56 -12.82
CA PHE A 185 8.11 7.71 -13.76
C PHE A 185 8.43 8.73 -14.82
N LYS A 186 8.13 8.39 -16.07
CA LYS A 186 8.10 9.33 -17.18
C LYS A 186 6.78 10.07 -17.19
N VAL A 187 6.81 11.40 -17.32
CA VAL A 187 5.63 12.23 -17.56
C VAL A 187 5.11 11.96 -18.96
N THR A 188 3.85 11.58 -19.09
CA THR A 188 3.18 11.29 -20.38
C THR A 188 2.11 12.31 -20.73
N GLY A 189 1.78 13.21 -19.82
CA GLY A 189 0.86 14.31 -20.03
C GLY A 189 0.78 15.22 -18.80
N GLY A 190 0.38 16.46 -19.01
CA GLY A 190 0.36 17.51 -17.98
C GLY A 190 1.64 18.32 -17.93
N SER A 191 1.58 19.47 -17.25
CA SER A 191 2.70 20.37 -16.98
C SER A 191 2.66 20.81 -15.52
N ASP A 192 3.74 21.49 -15.09
CA ASP A 192 3.82 22.12 -13.77
C ASP A 192 3.61 21.15 -12.59
N LEU A 193 4.15 19.92 -12.74
CA LEU A 193 4.13 18.93 -11.66
C LEU A 193 5.16 19.33 -10.58
N TYR A 194 4.80 19.12 -9.31
CA TYR A 194 5.66 19.43 -8.15
C TYR A 194 5.55 18.36 -7.06
N PRO A 195 6.55 18.24 -6.20
CA PRO A 195 6.51 17.31 -5.06
C PRO A 195 5.30 17.59 -4.15
N GLY A 196 4.65 16.51 -3.67
CA GLY A 196 3.43 16.59 -2.85
C GLY A 196 2.13 16.43 -3.64
N LEU A 197 2.11 16.61 -4.96
CA LEU A 197 0.99 16.12 -5.78
C LEU A 197 0.85 14.61 -5.60
N LEU A 198 -0.39 14.10 -5.65
CA LEU A 198 -0.66 12.69 -5.45
C LEU A 198 -0.66 11.93 -6.77
N ILE A 199 -0.12 10.73 -6.78
CA ILE A 199 -0.26 9.81 -7.91
C ILE A 199 -1.21 8.68 -7.54
N ARG A 200 -2.00 8.22 -8.51
CA ARG A 200 -2.95 7.12 -8.38
C ARG A 200 -2.95 6.28 -9.65
N GLU A 201 -2.90 4.95 -9.52
CA GLU A 201 -2.97 4.05 -10.67
C GLU A 201 -4.33 4.21 -11.39
N ILE A 202 -4.30 4.33 -12.72
CA ILE A 202 -5.52 4.37 -13.54
C ILE A 202 -6.01 2.94 -13.72
N LYS A 203 -7.29 2.67 -13.36
CA LYS A 203 -7.94 1.40 -13.68
C LYS A 203 -8.29 1.36 -15.18
N PHE A 204 -8.10 0.22 -15.79
CA PHE A 204 -8.53 -0.10 -17.14
C PHE A 204 -9.82 -0.91 -17.13
#